data_e866386ea419ec4be6c3641e93411162
#
_entry.id   e866386ea419ec4be6c3641e93411162
#
_cell.length_a   1.000
_cell.length_b   1.000
_cell.length_c   1.000
_cell.angle_alpha   90.00
_cell.angle_beta   90.00
_cell.angle_gamma   90.00
#
_symmetry.space_group_name_H-M   'P 1'
#
loop_
_entity.id
_entity.type
_entity.pdbx_description
1 polymer ?
#
loop_
_entity_poly.entity_id
_entity_poly.type
_entity_poly.pdbx_seq_one_letter_code
_entity_poly.pdbx_strand_id
1 'polypeptide(L)'
;MSDWFEHFGYGEVAEGLVIGAYPQDVVDVAALSQVSITRIFNLVQDAEYDDGARAAVVAALEDAGIDEQRLELIDYGGLLPGQIELAVNTAMDWLHDGERVYLHCRAGWQRSATVAAGIVALREDIEPERALELIRERKPTAKPLAHQRRDLLRWWTMRKQKR
;
A
#
# COMPACT_ATOMS: atom_id res chain seq x y z
N MET A 1 11.11 2.58 -17.65
CA MET A 1 10.50 1.93 -16.45
C MET A 1 11.55 1.01 -15.85
N SER A 2 11.68 1.01 -14.53
CA SER A 2 12.63 0.13 -13.86
C SER A 2 12.23 -1.34 -13.99
N ASP A 3 13.21 -2.24 -14.02
CA ASP A 3 12.95 -3.68 -14.17
C ASP A 3 12.08 -4.22 -13.03
N TRP A 4 12.29 -3.75 -11.81
CA TRP A 4 11.51 -4.15 -10.64
C TRP A 4 10.04 -3.73 -10.76
N PHE A 5 9.79 -2.48 -11.08
CA PHE A 5 8.44 -1.93 -11.20
C PHE A 5 7.68 -2.60 -12.36
N GLU A 6 8.35 -2.80 -13.50
CA GLU A 6 7.77 -3.50 -14.63
C GLU A 6 7.43 -4.95 -14.29
N HIS A 7 8.34 -5.65 -13.59
CA HIS A 7 8.16 -7.07 -13.27
C HIS A 7 7.02 -7.30 -12.26
N PHE A 8 7.00 -6.54 -11.16
CA PHE A 8 6.01 -6.72 -10.10
C PHE A 8 4.72 -5.92 -10.31
N GLY A 9 4.80 -4.79 -10.98
CA GLY A 9 3.64 -4.01 -11.38
C GLY A 9 2.75 -3.54 -10.25
N TYR A 10 1.50 -3.29 -10.60
CA TYR A 10 0.47 -2.83 -9.67
C TYR A 10 -0.91 -3.26 -10.15
N GLY A 11 -1.90 -3.17 -9.25
CA GLY A 11 -3.30 -3.47 -9.59
C GLY A 11 -4.27 -2.72 -8.68
N GLU A 12 -5.39 -2.31 -9.24
CA GLU A 12 -6.50 -1.74 -8.46
C GLU A 12 -7.25 -2.87 -7.76
N VAL A 13 -7.25 -2.86 -6.44
CA VAL A 13 -7.82 -3.93 -5.61
C VAL A 13 -9.18 -3.57 -5.01
N ALA A 14 -9.51 -2.29 -5.00
CA ALA A 14 -10.81 -1.75 -4.65
C ALA A 14 -10.93 -0.39 -5.31
N GLU A 15 -12.13 0.18 -5.37
CA GLU A 15 -12.35 1.48 -6.02
C GLU A 15 -11.41 2.55 -5.44
N GLY A 16 -10.57 3.12 -6.29
CA GLY A 16 -9.62 4.17 -5.94
C GLY A 16 -8.38 3.69 -5.20
N LEU A 17 -8.27 2.41 -4.84
CA LEU A 17 -7.15 1.84 -4.11
C LEU A 17 -6.32 0.92 -5.00
N VAL A 18 -5.10 1.34 -5.28
CA VAL A 18 -4.12 0.60 -6.09
C VAL A 18 -2.98 0.15 -5.18
N ILE A 19 -2.57 -1.11 -5.27
CA ILE A 19 -1.39 -1.61 -4.56
C ILE A 19 -0.36 -2.13 -5.55
N GLY A 20 0.91 -2.08 -5.20
CA GLY A 20 1.95 -2.56 -6.09
C GLY A 20 3.37 -2.35 -5.61
N ALA A 21 4.29 -2.47 -6.56
CA ALA A 21 5.72 -2.33 -6.36
C ALA A 21 6.13 -0.87 -6.12
N TYR A 22 7.26 -0.68 -5.43
CA TYR A 22 7.78 0.65 -5.21
C TYR A 22 8.36 1.24 -6.50
N PRO A 23 8.08 2.50 -6.82
CA PRO A 23 8.71 3.17 -7.96
C PRO A 23 10.19 3.43 -7.67
N GLN A 24 11.04 3.37 -8.72
CA GLN A 24 12.49 3.51 -8.61
C GLN A 24 13.02 4.73 -9.37
N ASP A 25 12.25 5.23 -10.32
CA ASP A 25 12.71 6.30 -11.22
C ASP A 25 11.54 7.19 -11.69
N VAL A 26 11.87 8.21 -12.47
CA VAL A 26 10.91 9.16 -13.01
C VAL A 26 9.89 8.50 -13.95
N VAL A 27 10.27 7.44 -14.63
CA VAL A 27 9.37 6.74 -15.57
C VAL A 27 8.33 5.93 -14.81
N ASP A 28 8.73 5.28 -13.71
CA ASP A 28 7.81 4.59 -12.81
C ASP A 28 6.77 5.55 -12.22
N VAL A 29 7.22 6.72 -11.76
CA VAL A 29 6.31 7.77 -11.24
C VAL A 29 5.38 8.29 -12.34
N ALA A 30 5.88 8.47 -13.56
CA ALA A 30 5.04 8.87 -14.69
C ALA A 30 3.95 7.84 -14.98
N ALA A 31 4.26 6.55 -14.88
CA ALA A 31 3.27 5.49 -15.05
C ALA A 31 2.14 5.60 -14.00
N LEU A 32 2.49 5.90 -12.74
CA LEU A 32 1.48 6.12 -11.69
C LEU A 32 0.63 7.37 -11.95
N SER A 33 1.24 8.44 -12.41
CA SER A 33 0.54 9.67 -12.82
C SER A 33 -0.44 9.40 -13.97
N GLN A 34 -0.06 8.58 -14.95
CA GLN A 34 -0.90 8.22 -16.09
C GLN A 34 -2.16 7.45 -15.69
N VAL A 35 -2.11 6.68 -14.60
CA VAL A 35 -3.29 6.00 -14.04
C VAL A 35 -3.97 6.82 -12.94
N SER A 36 -3.69 8.12 -12.93
CA SER A 36 -4.36 9.12 -12.08
C SER A 36 -4.13 8.97 -10.57
N ILE A 37 -3.02 8.37 -10.16
CA ILE A 37 -2.64 8.35 -8.74
C ILE A 37 -2.37 9.78 -8.26
N THR A 38 -2.97 10.16 -7.13
CA THR A 38 -2.84 11.48 -6.53
C THR A 38 -2.17 11.46 -5.16
N ARG A 39 -2.19 10.32 -4.47
CA ARG A 39 -1.58 10.12 -3.15
C ARG A 39 -0.82 8.81 -3.11
N ILE A 40 0.33 8.81 -2.48
CA ILE A 40 1.09 7.58 -2.25
C ILE A 40 1.26 7.36 -0.74
N PHE A 41 0.99 6.14 -0.30
CA PHE A 41 1.36 5.66 1.04
C PHE A 41 2.49 4.63 0.89
N ASN A 42 3.68 5.01 1.33
CA ASN A 42 4.92 4.26 1.14
C ASN A 42 5.30 3.51 2.43
N LEU A 43 5.31 2.18 2.35
CA LEU A 43 5.66 1.30 3.48
C LEU A 43 7.12 0.83 3.46
N VAL A 44 7.95 1.35 2.55
CA VAL A 44 9.32 0.89 2.31
C VAL A 44 10.32 1.64 3.17
N GLN A 45 11.32 0.92 3.69
CA GLN A 45 12.45 1.51 4.42
C GLN A 45 13.46 2.11 3.42
N ASP A 46 14.20 3.13 3.86
CA ASP A 46 15.23 3.76 3.03
C ASP A 46 16.28 2.76 2.53
N ALA A 47 16.67 1.81 3.38
CA ALA A 47 17.66 0.79 3.03
C ALA A 47 17.23 -0.16 1.91
N GLU A 48 15.94 -0.21 1.57
CA GLU A 48 15.43 -1.05 0.46
C GLU A 48 15.64 -0.40 -0.91
N TYR A 49 15.92 0.90 -0.97
CA TYR A 49 16.17 1.61 -2.22
C TYR A 49 17.64 1.46 -2.65
N ASP A 50 17.87 1.31 -3.95
CA ASP A 50 19.19 1.42 -4.53
C ASP A 50 19.73 2.86 -4.42
N ASP A 51 21.03 3.03 -4.49
CA ASP A 51 21.69 4.33 -4.39
C ASP A 51 21.11 5.35 -5.37
N GLY A 52 20.64 6.47 -4.83
CA GLY A 52 20.06 7.56 -5.61
C GLY A 52 18.58 7.35 -6.02
N ALA A 53 18.05 6.15 -5.93
CA ALA A 53 16.66 5.87 -6.37
C ALA A 53 15.65 6.65 -5.55
N ARG A 54 15.79 6.69 -4.22
CA ARG A 54 14.86 7.42 -3.36
C ARG A 54 14.81 8.92 -3.70
N ALA A 55 15.95 9.56 -3.88
CA ALA A 55 16.02 10.97 -4.25
C ALA A 55 15.36 11.24 -5.61
N ALA A 56 15.59 10.37 -6.60
CA ALA A 56 14.97 10.48 -7.92
C ALA A 56 13.43 10.37 -7.84
N VAL A 57 12.92 9.45 -7.02
CA VAL A 57 11.48 9.28 -6.81
C VAL A 57 10.87 10.50 -6.15
N VAL A 58 11.49 11.03 -5.09
CA VAL A 58 10.99 12.24 -4.40
C VAL A 58 10.87 13.41 -5.36
N ALA A 59 11.91 13.67 -6.17
CA ALA A 59 11.89 14.74 -7.16
C ALA A 59 10.78 14.53 -8.20
N ALA A 60 10.61 13.29 -8.68
CA ALA A 60 9.58 12.97 -9.66
C ALA A 60 8.15 13.13 -9.10
N LEU A 61 7.94 12.76 -7.85
CA LEU A 61 6.64 12.94 -7.17
C LEU A 61 6.29 14.44 -7.00
N GLU A 62 7.27 15.25 -6.61
CA GLU A 62 7.09 16.70 -6.51
C GLU A 62 6.71 17.30 -7.87
N ASP A 63 7.42 16.93 -8.93
CA ASP A 63 7.13 17.39 -10.29
C ASP A 63 5.75 16.94 -10.78
N ALA A 64 5.31 15.75 -10.39
CA ALA A 64 4.00 15.21 -10.77
C ALA A 64 2.84 15.72 -9.90
N GLY A 65 3.13 16.43 -8.81
CA GLY A 65 2.11 16.90 -7.86
C GLY A 65 1.47 15.77 -7.05
N ILE A 66 2.18 14.67 -6.85
CA ILE A 66 1.72 13.53 -6.05
C ILE A 66 2.30 13.64 -4.63
N ASP A 67 1.43 13.74 -3.64
CA ASP A 67 1.84 13.77 -2.24
C ASP A 67 2.11 12.38 -1.70
N GLU A 68 3.17 12.24 -0.93
CA GLU A 68 3.57 10.98 -0.32
C GLU A 68 3.57 11.09 1.20
N GLN A 69 3.02 10.07 1.85
CA GLN A 69 3.22 9.82 3.28
C GLN A 69 3.92 8.47 3.44
N ARG A 70 4.82 8.40 4.43
CA ARG A 70 5.60 7.19 4.69
C ARG A 70 5.32 6.63 6.08
N LEU A 71 5.33 5.31 6.14
CA LEU A 71 5.46 4.54 7.37
C LEU A 71 6.41 3.38 7.08
N GLU A 72 7.65 3.49 7.55
CA GLU A 72 8.67 2.48 7.28
C GLU A 72 8.39 1.21 8.08
N LEU A 73 7.96 0.17 7.37
CA LEU A 73 7.76 -1.17 7.92
C LEU A 73 8.90 -2.09 7.49
N ILE A 74 9.30 -3.01 8.36
CA ILE A 74 10.36 -3.97 8.07
C ILE A 74 9.89 -4.97 7.01
N ASP A 75 10.66 -5.13 5.94
CA ASP A 75 10.38 -6.13 4.90
C ASP A 75 10.37 -7.52 5.53
N TYR A 76 9.35 -8.33 5.21
CA TYR A 76 9.04 -9.61 5.85
C TYR A 76 8.72 -9.52 7.36
N GLY A 77 8.70 -8.33 7.93
CA GLY A 77 8.43 -8.12 9.35
C GLY A 77 6.95 -8.09 9.69
N GLY A 78 6.68 -8.03 10.99
CA GLY A 78 5.33 -7.84 11.51
C GLY A 78 4.83 -6.40 11.42
N LEU A 79 3.56 -6.23 11.65
CA LEU A 79 2.90 -4.92 11.71
C LEU A 79 2.25 -4.75 13.08
N LEU A 80 2.63 -3.70 13.79
CA LEU A 80 1.99 -3.37 15.06
C LEU A 80 0.57 -2.84 14.82
N PRO A 81 -0.38 -3.06 15.74
CA PRO A 81 -1.74 -2.54 15.58
C PRO A 81 -1.80 -1.05 15.32
N GLY A 82 -0.97 -0.25 15.99
CA GLY A 82 -0.90 1.20 15.78
C GLY A 82 -0.38 1.58 14.39
N GLN A 83 0.49 0.79 13.81
CA GLN A 83 0.99 0.99 12.44
C GLN A 83 -0.10 0.71 11.41
N ILE A 84 -0.83 -0.39 11.57
CA ILE A 84 -1.98 -0.71 10.70
C ILE A 84 -3.05 0.39 10.83
N GLU A 85 -3.37 0.80 12.04
CA GLU A 85 -4.36 1.85 12.33
C GLU A 85 -4.00 3.16 11.61
N LEU A 86 -2.75 3.62 11.71
CA LEU A 86 -2.29 4.84 11.05
C LEU A 86 -2.43 4.73 9.53
N ALA A 87 -1.92 3.65 8.94
CA ALA A 87 -1.93 3.47 7.50
C ALA A 87 -3.35 3.35 6.96
N VAL A 88 -4.20 2.57 7.62
CA VAL A 88 -5.60 2.38 7.21
C VAL A 88 -6.38 3.68 7.32
N ASN A 89 -6.28 4.39 8.45
CA ASN A 89 -7.01 5.64 8.63
C ASN A 89 -6.57 6.72 7.64
N THR A 90 -5.28 6.87 7.39
CA THR A 90 -4.77 7.84 6.42
C THR A 90 -5.30 7.54 5.02
N ALA A 91 -5.20 6.29 4.56
CA ALA A 91 -5.71 5.89 3.25
C ALA A 91 -7.23 6.05 3.13
N MET A 92 -7.97 5.71 4.19
CA MET A 92 -9.43 5.89 4.23
C MET A 92 -9.84 7.36 4.10
N ASP A 93 -9.15 8.26 4.80
CA ASP A 93 -9.40 9.70 4.71
C ASP A 93 -9.16 10.21 3.29
N TRP A 94 -8.06 9.82 2.66
CA TRP A 94 -7.76 10.18 1.27
C TRP A 94 -8.81 9.64 0.29
N LEU A 95 -9.20 8.39 0.45
CA LEU A 95 -10.24 7.78 -0.40
C LEU A 95 -11.60 8.47 -0.22
N HIS A 96 -11.93 8.85 1.01
CA HIS A 96 -13.15 9.61 1.30
C HIS A 96 -13.13 11.00 0.64
N ASP A 97 -11.96 11.63 0.57
CA ASP A 97 -11.77 12.92 -0.09
C ASP A 97 -11.72 12.82 -1.63
N GLY A 98 -11.91 11.64 -2.18
CA GLY A 98 -11.91 11.41 -3.62
C GLY A 98 -10.53 11.23 -4.24
N GLU A 99 -9.49 11.09 -3.42
CA GLU A 99 -8.14 10.84 -3.88
C GLU A 99 -8.00 9.41 -4.43
N ARG A 100 -7.11 9.23 -5.38
CA ARG A 100 -6.74 7.92 -5.88
C ARG A 100 -5.41 7.50 -5.27
N VAL A 101 -5.45 6.47 -4.46
CA VAL A 101 -4.37 6.10 -3.55
C VAL A 101 -3.55 4.95 -4.09
N TYR A 102 -2.23 5.13 -4.11
CA TYR A 102 -1.25 4.08 -4.36
C TYR A 102 -0.59 3.69 -3.03
N LEU A 103 -0.89 2.50 -2.58
CA LEU A 103 -0.33 1.92 -1.36
C LEU A 103 0.71 0.88 -1.76
N HIS A 104 1.99 1.11 -1.45
CA HIS A 104 3.03 0.20 -1.90
C HIS A 104 3.97 -0.27 -0.79
N CYS A 105 4.47 -1.44 -0.98
CA CYS A 105 5.68 -1.95 -0.34
C CYS A 105 6.74 -2.21 -1.42
N ARG A 106 7.63 -3.16 -1.25
CA ARG A 106 8.67 -3.41 -2.25
C ARG A 106 8.12 -4.06 -3.52
N ALA A 107 7.38 -5.17 -3.38
CA ALA A 107 6.81 -5.91 -4.52
C ALA A 107 5.28 -5.79 -4.62
N GLY A 108 4.62 -5.23 -3.64
CA GLY A 108 3.16 -5.14 -3.60
C GLY A 108 2.46 -6.44 -3.20
N TRP A 109 3.18 -7.37 -2.56
CA TRP A 109 2.65 -8.70 -2.24
C TRP A 109 2.24 -8.88 -0.78
N GLN A 110 2.95 -8.26 0.16
CA GLN A 110 2.84 -8.59 1.58
C GLN A 110 2.38 -7.42 2.45
N ARG A 111 3.25 -6.46 2.74
CA ARG A 111 2.93 -5.31 3.63
C ARG A 111 1.75 -4.51 3.10
N SER A 112 1.78 -4.14 1.83
CA SER A 112 0.70 -3.36 1.21
C SER A 112 -0.60 -4.16 1.10
N ALA A 113 -0.53 -5.45 0.80
CA ALA A 113 -1.72 -6.31 0.77
C ALA A 113 -2.36 -6.46 2.16
N THR A 114 -1.55 -6.51 3.22
CA THR A 114 -2.02 -6.55 4.61
C THR A 114 -2.80 -5.29 4.97
N VAL A 115 -2.22 -4.12 4.70
CA VAL A 115 -2.87 -2.83 4.97
C VAL A 115 -4.11 -2.66 4.10
N ALA A 116 -4.03 -3.02 2.81
CA ALA A 116 -5.17 -2.95 1.89
C ALA A 116 -6.35 -3.81 2.37
N ALA A 117 -6.07 -5.00 2.92
CA ALA A 117 -7.13 -5.84 3.49
C ALA A 117 -7.83 -5.15 4.67
N GLY A 118 -7.09 -4.42 5.50
CA GLY A 118 -7.68 -3.59 6.56
C GLY A 118 -8.59 -2.49 6.03
N ILE A 119 -8.16 -1.80 4.96
CA ILE A 119 -8.94 -0.74 4.30
C ILE A 119 -10.25 -1.32 3.74
N VAL A 120 -10.16 -2.40 2.98
CA VAL A 120 -11.34 -3.03 2.36
C VAL A 120 -12.28 -3.59 3.43
N ALA A 121 -11.75 -4.21 4.48
CA ALA A 121 -12.55 -4.72 5.60
C ALA A 121 -13.40 -3.61 6.24
N LEU A 122 -12.81 -2.44 6.46
CA LEU A 122 -13.55 -1.29 7.03
C LEU A 122 -14.58 -0.71 6.06
N ARG A 123 -14.18 -0.52 4.78
CA ARG A 123 -15.08 0.07 3.76
C ARG A 123 -16.32 -0.77 3.52
N GLU A 124 -16.14 -2.08 3.44
CA GLU A 124 -17.19 -3.03 3.08
C GLU A 124 -17.88 -3.63 4.31
N ASP A 125 -17.41 -3.32 5.50
CA ASP A 125 -17.88 -3.91 6.77
C ASP A 125 -17.87 -5.46 6.73
N ILE A 126 -16.69 -6.00 6.35
CA ILE A 126 -16.45 -7.44 6.23
C ILE A 126 -15.21 -7.84 7.03
N GLU A 127 -15.08 -9.13 7.31
CA GLU A 127 -13.89 -9.65 7.98
C GLU A 127 -12.63 -9.53 7.10
N PRO A 128 -11.45 -9.29 7.70
CA PRO A 128 -10.20 -9.12 6.94
C PRO A 128 -9.84 -10.30 6.03
N GLU A 129 -10.16 -11.52 6.41
CA GLU A 129 -9.92 -12.70 5.56
C GLU A 129 -10.76 -12.63 4.27
N ARG A 130 -12.01 -12.18 4.37
CA ARG A 130 -12.86 -11.98 3.19
C ARG A 130 -12.35 -10.82 2.33
N ALA A 131 -11.92 -9.74 2.97
CA ALA A 131 -11.29 -8.62 2.26
C ALA A 131 -10.06 -9.08 1.48
N LEU A 132 -9.23 -9.92 2.06
CA LEU A 132 -8.05 -10.46 1.39
C LEU A 132 -8.41 -11.35 0.19
N GLU A 133 -9.47 -12.14 0.28
CA GLU A 133 -9.99 -12.90 -0.87
C GLU A 133 -10.38 -11.97 -2.02
N LEU A 134 -11.12 -10.90 -1.74
CA LEU A 134 -11.52 -9.91 -2.75
C LEU A 134 -10.30 -9.24 -3.42
N ILE A 135 -9.28 -8.92 -2.63
CA ILE A 135 -8.02 -8.36 -3.14
C ILE A 135 -7.34 -9.36 -4.08
N ARG A 136 -7.28 -10.61 -3.72
CA ARG A 136 -6.67 -11.68 -4.53
C ARG A 136 -7.40 -11.95 -5.84
N GLU A 137 -8.69 -11.73 -5.89
CA GLU A 137 -9.46 -11.83 -7.14
C GLU A 137 -8.95 -10.82 -8.18
N ARG A 138 -8.53 -9.65 -7.74
CA ARG A 138 -8.03 -8.57 -8.62
C ARG A 138 -6.51 -8.58 -8.77
N LYS A 139 -5.79 -9.00 -7.75
CA LYS A 139 -4.33 -9.08 -7.75
C LYS A 139 -3.89 -10.40 -7.10
N PRO A 140 -3.82 -11.50 -7.87
CA PRO A 140 -3.52 -12.84 -7.35
C PRO A 140 -2.18 -12.96 -6.61
N THR A 141 -1.24 -12.06 -6.88
CA THR A 141 0.07 -12.02 -6.20
C THR A 141 0.02 -11.44 -4.79
N ALA A 142 -1.10 -10.83 -4.38
CA ALA A 142 -1.29 -10.32 -3.03
C ALA A 142 -1.33 -11.48 -2.04
N LYS A 143 -0.26 -11.62 -1.25
CA LYS A 143 -0.08 -12.76 -0.35
C LYS A 143 0.66 -12.36 0.93
N PRO A 144 -0.04 -11.78 1.91
CA PRO A 144 0.56 -11.53 3.22
C PRO A 144 1.12 -12.80 3.84
N LEU A 145 2.21 -12.66 4.58
CA LEU A 145 2.77 -13.75 5.36
C LEU A 145 1.84 -14.14 6.51
N ALA A 146 1.94 -15.37 7.01
CA ALA A 146 1.08 -15.85 8.07
C ALA A 146 1.09 -14.96 9.31
N HIS A 147 2.27 -14.49 9.74
CA HIS A 147 2.38 -13.59 10.90
C HIS A 147 1.79 -12.20 10.63
N GLN A 148 1.86 -11.71 9.38
CA GLN A 148 1.24 -10.43 8.99
C GLN A 148 -0.29 -10.55 9.00
N ARG A 149 -0.83 -11.69 8.59
CA ARG A 149 -2.28 -11.96 8.68
C ARG A 149 -2.74 -12.02 10.12
N ARG A 150 -1.96 -12.63 11.03
CA ARG A 150 -2.25 -12.61 12.48
C ARG A 150 -2.24 -11.19 13.04
N ASP A 151 -1.30 -10.37 12.62
CA ASP A 151 -1.22 -8.96 13.04
C ASP A 151 -2.44 -8.17 12.57
N LEU A 152 -2.88 -8.41 11.34
CA LEU A 152 -4.10 -7.80 10.79
C LEU A 152 -5.34 -8.18 11.61
N LEU A 153 -5.50 -9.46 11.95
CA LEU A 153 -6.63 -9.94 12.75
C LEU A 153 -6.60 -9.38 14.17
N ARG A 154 -5.42 -9.27 14.77
CA ARG A 154 -5.24 -8.63 16.08
C ARG A 154 -5.68 -7.16 16.06
N TRP A 155 -5.23 -6.40 15.07
CA TRP A 155 -5.67 -5.03 14.88
C TRP A 155 -7.19 -4.93 14.71
N TRP A 156 -7.77 -5.79 13.89
CA TRP A 156 -9.22 -5.81 13.65
C TRP A 156 -10.00 -6.08 14.93
N THR A 157 -9.60 -7.06 15.70
CA THR A 157 -10.22 -7.39 16.99
C THR A 157 -10.14 -6.22 17.97
N MET A 158 -8.96 -5.60 18.08
CA MET A 158 -8.77 -4.43 18.95
C MET A 158 -9.64 -3.25 18.53
N ARG A 159 -9.76 -3.00 17.24
CA ARG A 159 -10.58 -1.92 16.70
C ARG A 159 -12.07 -2.17 16.98
N LYS A 160 -12.54 -3.38 16.84
CA LYS A 160 -13.94 -3.75 17.17
C LYS A 160 -14.25 -3.54 18.64
N GLN A 161 -13.32 -3.82 19.53
CA GLN A 161 -13.52 -3.64 20.98
C GLN A 161 -13.65 -2.16 21.40
N LYS A 162 -13.17 -1.22 20.59
CA LYS A 162 -13.24 0.23 20.84
C LYS A 162 -14.55 0.87 20.39
N ARG A 163 -15.40 0.13 19.73
CA ARG A 163 -16.71 0.63 19.23
C ARG A 163 -17.78 0.58 20.32
#